data_88c7fc9c0b289da2ad74b5b955aa4097
#
_entry.id   88c7fc9c0b289da2ad74b5b955aa4097
#
_cell.length_a   1.000
_cell.length_b   1.000
_cell.length_c   1.000
_cell.angle_alpha   90.00
_cell.angle_beta   90.00
_cell.angle_gamma   90.00
#
_symmetry.space_group_name_H-M   'P 1'
#
loop_
_entity.id
_entity.type
_entity.pdbx_description
1 polymer ?
#
loop_
_entity_poly.entity_id
_entity_poly.type
_entity_poly.pdbx_seq_one_letter_code
_entity_poly.pdbx_strand_id
1 'polypeptide(L)'
;MTVNSTTGFDMDKYVSNFPASDFIVADAGQFQTGGDIFNTDMGIPQSVIDEIYAQGGITDGGVIYGRTSIVQEFVTEEYYRSVWSRWNDEATLDLMVSDMERTEDGLLADVAQLYGMGDFALDHLTVLEGDLNKLREDGGRYVAAVYSDDYGNPELDSHWARLGDIITLRYVEEMAYVDPDTGIAYSSAEDVPAGASYVARAVKYRDVEYEVAALVTVPSAFSYRYYGADEFILNDQTFMQDSGTDSVMYYAFDTTDEANGAMEKFLADYTENVNPQFDYESKALYASEFEGMRSMFQLCGGALSFIVGLVGVLNFFNAILTGIIARKREFAVLQSIGMTGKQLKTMLVYEGLLYALGAAGISLVLTLIFGPVAFKAVGSMFWFFTYRLTLTPFLIVAPVFALLGVLVPLAVYRSVSKATIVERLREVD
;
A
#
# COMPACT_ATOMS: atom_id res chain seq x y z
N MET A 1 15.60 18.06 -3.79
CA MET A 1 15.07 16.81 -4.37
C MET A 1 14.09 16.13 -3.43
N THR A 2 14.45 15.86 -2.20
CA THR A 2 13.61 15.15 -1.23
C THR A 2 12.29 15.86 -0.88
N VAL A 3 12.24 17.19 -0.86
CA VAL A 3 10.99 17.94 -0.66
C VAL A 3 10.02 17.75 -1.84
N ASN A 4 10.53 17.50 -3.05
CA ASN A 4 9.69 17.17 -4.20
C ASN A 4 9.15 15.74 -4.16
N SER A 5 9.83 14.79 -3.52
CA SER A 5 9.37 13.42 -3.47
C SER A 5 8.08 13.29 -2.62
N THR A 6 7.97 14.08 -1.56
CA THR A 6 6.79 14.03 -0.68
C THR A 6 5.56 14.75 -1.24
N THR A 7 5.72 15.69 -2.19
CA THR A 7 4.59 16.31 -2.88
C THR A 7 3.97 15.40 -3.96
N GLY A 8 4.64 14.31 -4.31
CA GLY A 8 4.14 13.29 -5.22
C GLY A 8 3.31 12.20 -4.53
N PHE A 9 3.34 12.10 -3.21
CA PHE A 9 2.48 11.17 -2.47
C PHE A 9 1.05 11.69 -2.47
N ASP A 10 0.15 10.88 -3.04
CA ASP A 10 -1.25 11.20 -3.23
C ASP A 10 -2.08 10.54 -2.12
N MET A 11 -2.53 11.34 -1.17
CA MET A 11 -3.31 10.87 -0.03
C MET A 11 -4.68 10.34 -0.46
N ASP A 12 -5.33 11.02 -1.40
CA ASP A 12 -6.65 10.60 -1.87
C ASP A 12 -6.55 9.23 -2.55
N LYS A 13 -5.50 9.02 -3.35
CA LYS A 13 -5.23 7.72 -3.97
C LYS A 13 -4.92 6.64 -2.93
N TYR A 14 -4.17 6.98 -1.87
CA TYR A 14 -3.86 6.05 -0.78
C TYR A 14 -5.12 5.67 -0.01
N VAL A 15 -5.87 6.66 0.47
CA VAL A 15 -7.06 6.45 1.29
C VAL A 15 -8.16 5.73 0.50
N SER A 16 -8.41 6.10 -0.76
CA SER A 16 -9.48 5.49 -1.57
C SER A 16 -9.25 4.03 -1.93
N ASN A 17 -8.03 3.52 -1.77
CA ASN A 17 -7.71 2.14 -2.13
C ASN A 17 -7.89 1.15 -0.97
N PHE A 18 -7.96 1.63 0.27
CA PHE A 18 -8.10 0.78 1.45
C PHE A 18 -9.54 0.69 1.95
N PRO A 19 -10.20 1.76 2.42
CA PRO A 19 -11.57 1.68 2.87
C PRO A 19 -12.54 1.99 1.71
N ALA A 20 -13.41 1.04 1.42
CA ALA A 20 -14.51 1.26 0.48
C ALA A 20 -15.58 2.20 1.05
N SER A 21 -15.73 2.24 2.39
CA SER A 21 -16.67 3.05 3.16
C SER A 21 -15.93 3.96 4.14
N ASP A 22 -16.66 4.86 4.83
CA ASP A 22 -16.06 5.69 5.85
C ASP A 22 -15.57 4.87 7.04
N PHE A 23 -16.32 3.83 7.42
CA PHE A 23 -16.01 2.93 8.52
C PHE A 23 -16.28 1.48 8.16
N ILE A 24 -15.45 0.59 8.71
CA ILE A 24 -15.63 -0.85 8.68
C ILE A 24 -15.32 -1.37 10.08
N VAL A 25 -16.21 -2.19 10.61
CA VAL A 25 -16.08 -2.85 11.91
C VAL A 25 -16.04 -4.36 11.69
N ALA A 26 -15.15 -5.04 12.41
CA ALA A 26 -15.02 -6.50 12.40
C ALA A 26 -14.44 -7.00 13.73
N ASP A 27 -14.35 -8.32 13.88
CA ASP A 27 -13.50 -8.92 14.91
C ASP A 27 -12.05 -8.46 14.71
N ALA A 28 -11.34 -8.12 15.78
CA ALA A 28 -9.98 -7.57 15.74
C ALA A 28 -8.98 -8.50 15.02
N GLY A 29 -9.21 -9.82 15.05
CA GLY A 29 -8.41 -10.81 14.31
C GLY A 29 -8.54 -10.67 12.80
N GLN A 30 -9.65 -10.13 12.28
CA GLN A 30 -9.88 -9.96 10.85
C GLN A 30 -9.03 -8.82 10.24
N PHE A 31 -8.58 -7.86 11.02
CA PHE A 31 -7.74 -6.75 10.54
C PHE A 31 -6.24 -7.06 10.54
N GLN A 32 -5.83 -8.23 11.04
CA GLN A 32 -4.42 -8.63 11.06
C GLN A 32 -4.01 -9.26 9.73
N THR A 33 -2.84 -8.91 9.22
CA THR A 33 -2.26 -9.56 8.03
C THR A 33 -1.99 -11.04 8.32
N GLY A 34 -2.58 -11.95 7.55
CA GLY A 34 -2.56 -13.37 7.81
C GLY A 34 -3.44 -13.78 8.99
N GLY A 35 -4.49 -12.99 9.25
CA GLY A 35 -5.42 -13.17 10.35
C GLY A 35 -6.08 -14.54 10.40
N ASP A 36 -6.81 -14.80 11.46
CA ASP A 36 -7.52 -16.05 11.66
C ASP A 36 -8.61 -16.28 10.60
N ILE A 37 -8.82 -17.53 10.25
CA ILE A 37 -9.95 -17.90 9.38
C ILE A 37 -11.24 -17.55 10.09
N PHE A 38 -12.10 -16.77 9.42
CA PHE A 38 -13.38 -16.35 9.97
C PHE A 38 -14.22 -17.57 10.41
N ASN A 39 -14.78 -17.49 11.58
CA ASN A 39 -15.64 -18.49 12.19
C ASN A 39 -16.80 -17.83 12.94
N THR A 40 -17.74 -18.63 13.44
CA THR A 40 -18.95 -18.13 14.09
C THR A 40 -18.68 -17.23 15.31
N ASP A 41 -17.62 -17.49 16.07
CA ASP A 41 -17.28 -16.74 17.29
C ASP A 41 -16.75 -15.34 16.96
N MET A 42 -16.28 -15.12 15.74
CA MET A 42 -15.79 -13.83 15.22
C MET A 42 -16.93 -12.98 14.60
N GLY A 43 -18.13 -13.51 14.53
CA GLY A 43 -19.28 -12.83 13.95
C GLY A 43 -19.70 -11.60 14.76
N ILE A 44 -20.05 -10.50 14.07
CA ILE A 44 -20.58 -9.29 14.69
C ILE A 44 -22.05 -9.52 15.07
N PRO A 45 -22.41 -9.50 16.36
CA PRO A 45 -23.81 -9.64 16.76
C PRO A 45 -24.62 -8.39 16.42
N GLN A 46 -25.91 -8.56 16.14
CA GLN A 46 -26.81 -7.45 15.81
C GLN A 46 -26.81 -6.33 16.86
N SER A 47 -26.61 -6.67 18.14
CA SER A 47 -26.53 -5.68 19.23
C SER A 47 -25.38 -4.67 19.05
N VAL A 48 -24.25 -5.10 18.51
CA VAL A 48 -23.11 -4.21 18.21
C VAL A 48 -23.47 -3.26 17.07
N ILE A 49 -24.10 -3.79 16.02
CA ILE A 49 -24.58 -2.98 14.89
C ILE A 49 -25.61 -1.95 15.37
N ASP A 50 -26.54 -2.35 16.23
CA ASP A 50 -27.58 -1.48 16.81
C ASP A 50 -26.95 -0.36 17.69
N GLU A 51 -25.93 -0.68 18.47
CA GLU A 51 -25.19 0.31 19.27
C GLU A 51 -24.49 1.36 18.40
N ILE A 52 -23.86 0.93 17.30
CA ILE A 52 -23.22 1.82 16.31
C ILE A 52 -24.29 2.69 15.63
N TYR A 53 -25.37 2.07 15.18
CA TYR A 53 -26.48 2.76 14.51
C TYR A 53 -27.14 3.82 15.40
N ALA A 54 -27.23 3.55 16.70
CA ALA A 54 -27.81 4.47 17.68
C ALA A 54 -27.02 5.78 17.86
N GLN A 55 -25.76 5.84 17.41
CA GLN A 55 -24.98 7.08 17.44
C GLN A 55 -25.52 8.12 16.44
N GLY A 56 -26.21 7.66 15.39
CA GLY A 56 -26.77 8.51 14.34
C GLY A 56 -25.74 9.01 13.33
N GLY A 57 -26.24 9.65 12.30
CA GLY A 57 -25.42 10.22 11.25
C GLY A 57 -24.95 9.22 10.17
N ILE A 58 -25.34 7.96 10.26
CA ILE A 58 -25.12 6.96 9.20
C ILE A 58 -26.02 7.30 8.02
N THR A 59 -25.46 7.40 6.83
CA THR A 59 -26.16 7.73 5.59
C THR A 59 -26.49 6.51 4.75
N ASP A 60 -25.60 5.53 4.73
CA ASP A 60 -25.73 4.27 4.05
C ASP A 60 -24.82 3.23 4.72
N GLY A 61 -25.08 1.94 4.51
CA GLY A 61 -24.26 0.88 5.07
C GLY A 61 -24.85 -0.49 4.84
N GLY A 62 -24.03 -1.51 5.05
CA GLY A 62 -24.42 -2.91 4.91
C GLY A 62 -23.49 -3.86 5.61
N VAL A 63 -23.96 -5.09 5.74
CA VAL A 63 -23.17 -6.18 6.29
C VAL A 63 -22.61 -7.06 5.18
N ILE A 64 -21.47 -7.67 5.46
CA ILE A 64 -20.84 -8.68 4.62
C ILE A 64 -20.77 -9.95 5.45
N TYR A 65 -21.39 -11.00 4.94
CA TYR A 65 -21.42 -12.30 5.58
C TYR A 65 -20.20 -13.12 5.18
N GLY A 66 -19.60 -13.80 6.14
CA GLY A 66 -18.50 -14.73 5.93
C GLY A 66 -18.92 -16.18 6.13
N ARG A 67 -18.29 -17.09 5.40
CA ARG A 67 -18.50 -18.52 5.61
C ARG A 67 -17.99 -18.97 6.97
N THR A 68 -18.76 -19.79 7.67
CA THR A 68 -18.38 -20.40 8.96
C THR A 68 -18.07 -21.90 8.84
N SER A 69 -18.31 -22.48 7.66
CA SER A 69 -17.97 -23.85 7.31
C SER A 69 -17.08 -23.90 6.07
N ILE A 70 -16.45 -25.03 5.82
CA ILE A 70 -15.61 -25.22 4.64
C ILE A 70 -16.47 -25.17 3.38
N VAL A 71 -16.07 -24.36 2.41
CA VAL A 71 -16.58 -24.37 1.04
C VAL A 71 -15.44 -24.81 0.15
N GLN A 72 -15.69 -25.76 -0.74
CA GLN A 72 -14.72 -26.24 -1.70
C GLN A 72 -15.11 -25.84 -3.12
N GLU A 73 -14.10 -25.56 -3.91
CA GLU A 73 -14.14 -25.45 -5.36
C GLU A 73 -13.39 -26.59 -6.02
N PHE A 74 -13.50 -26.72 -7.33
CA PHE A 74 -12.85 -27.79 -8.09
C PHE A 74 -11.95 -27.21 -9.17
N VAL A 75 -10.64 -27.38 -8.98
CA VAL A 75 -9.64 -26.77 -9.84
C VAL A 75 -8.76 -27.83 -10.53
N THR A 76 -8.17 -27.46 -11.64
CA THR A 76 -7.15 -28.33 -12.29
C THR A 76 -5.85 -28.31 -11.48
N GLU A 77 -5.12 -29.41 -11.49
CA GLU A 77 -3.80 -29.48 -10.86
C GLU A 77 -2.83 -28.44 -11.43
N GLU A 78 -2.92 -28.16 -12.73
CA GLU A 78 -2.11 -27.13 -13.38
C GLU A 78 -2.36 -25.74 -12.79
N TYR A 79 -3.63 -25.35 -12.62
CA TYR A 79 -4.01 -24.10 -11.98
C TYR A 79 -3.52 -24.03 -10.54
N TYR A 80 -3.82 -25.05 -9.73
CA TYR A 80 -3.39 -25.13 -8.34
C TYR A 80 -1.88 -24.93 -8.19
N ARG A 81 -1.09 -25.68 -8.97
CA ARG A 81 0.38 -25.53 -8.97
C ARG A 81 0.82 -24.15 -9.41
N SER A 82 0.17 -23.53 -10.39
CA SER A 82 0.52 -22.17 -10.86
C SER A 82 0.38 -21.13 -9.78
N VAL A 83 -0.68 -21.20 -8.96
CA VAL A 83 -0.95 -20.31 -7.84
C VAL A 83 0.10 -20.52 -6.73
N TRP A 84 0.27 -21.76 -6.28
CA TRP A 84 1.06 -22.08 -5.11
C TRP A 84 2.58 -22.13 -5.35
N SER A 85 3.03 -22.23 -6.62
CA SER A 85 4.47 -22.21 -6.99
C SER A 85 5.18 -20.89 -6.65
N ARG A 86 4.44 -19.83 -6.38
CA ARG A 86 5.00 -18.53 -5.94
C ARG A 86 5.69 -18.63 -4.58
N TRP A 87 5.26 -19.57 -3.73
CA TRP A 87 5.71 -19.69 -2.33
C TRP A 87 6.26 -21.07 -1.97
N ASN A 88 6.10 -22.08 -2.83
CA ASN A 88 6.45 -23.46 -2.55
C ASN A 88 7.35 -24.03 -3.65
N ASP A 89 8.26 -24.91 -3.26
CA ASP A 89 9.03 -25.71 -4.20
C ASP A 89 8.22 -26.92 -4.73
N GLU A 90 8.73 -27.57 -5.78
CA GLU A 90 8.03 -28.66 -6.46
C GLU A 90 7.76 -29.85 -5.51
N ALA A 91 8.71 -30.16 -4.61
CA ALA A 91 8.53 -31.26 -3.67
C ALA A 91 7.40 -30.99 -2.64
N THR A 92 7.29 -29.75 -2.19
CA THR A 92 6.19 -29.31 -1.33
C THR A 92 4.86 -29.34 -2.06
N LEU A 93 4.83 -28.88 -3.31
CA LEU A 93 3.62 -28.95 -4.16
C LEU A 93 3.17 -30.39 -4.40
N ASP A 94 4.09 -31.33 -4.64
CA ASP A 94 3.75 -32.74 -4.80
C ASP A 94 3.08 -33.31 -3.53
N LEU A 95 3.57 -32.94 -2.34
CA LEU A 95 2.95 -33.33 -1.08
C LEU A 95 1.56 -32.70 -0.93
N MET A 96 1.43 -31.40 -1.16
CA MET A 96 0.14 -30.69 -1.06
C MET A 96 -0.91 -31.35 -1.98
N VAL A 97 -0.56 -31.59 -3.23
CA VAL A 97 -1.46 -32.23 -4.21
C VAL A 97 -1.79 -33.68 -3.83
N SER A 98 -0.85 -34.44 -3.22
CA SER A 98 -1.10 -35.81 -2.79
C SER A 98 -2.12 -35.92 -1.66
N ASP A 99 -2.22 -34.88 -0.82
CA ASP A 99 -3.09 -34.82 0.34
C ASP A 99 -4.50 -34.30 0.01
N MET A 100 -4.73 -33.85 -1.25
CA MET A 100 -6.01 -33.32 -1.70
C MET A 100 -6.94 -34.42 -2.23
N GLU A 101 -8.25 -34.24 -1.97
CA GLU A 101 -9.31 -35.03 -2.58
C GLU A 101 -9.38 -34.73 -4.09
N ARG A 102 -9.56 -35.80 -4.90
CA ARG A 102 -9.77 -35.70 -6.36
C ARG A 102 -11.18 -36.14 -6.72
N THR A 103 -11.80 -35.39 -7.62
CA THR A 103 -13.05 -35.79 -8.26
C THR A 103 -12.83 -36.95 -9.24
N GLU A 104 -13.90 -37.57 -9.73
CA GLU A 104 -13.82 -38.59 -10.77
C GLU A 104 -13.18 -38.07 -12.07
N ASP A 105 -13.38 -36.79 -12.37
CA ASP A 105 -12.79 -36.11 -13.56
C ASP A 105 -11.34 -35.62 -13.30
N GLY A 106 -10.79 -35.91 -12.12
CA GLY A 106 -9.39 -35.61 -11.78
C GLY A 106 -9.14 -34.19 -11.28
N LEU A 107 -10.17 -33.37 -11.05
CA LEU A 107 -10.03 -32.04 -10.44
C LEU A 107 -9.70 -32.18 -8.94
N LEU A 108 -8.97 -31.20 -8.42
CA LEU A 108 -8.63 -31.08 -7.01
C LEU A 108 -9.74 -30.34 -6.28
N ALA A 109 -10.14 -30.83 -5.11
CA ALA A 109 -11.07 -30.13 -4.22
C ALA A 109 -10.26 -29.16 -3.36
N ASP A 110 -10.26 -27.87 -3.72
CA ASP A 110 -9.58 -26.81 -2.98
C ASP A 110 -10.57 -26.00 -2.13
N VAL A 111 -10.06 -25.28 -1.15
CA VAL A 111 -10.87 -24.44 -0.27
C VAL A 111 -11.12 -23.09 -0.95
N ALA A 112 -12.39 -22.73 -1.10
CA ALA A 112 -12.79 -21.42 -1.58
C ALA A 112 -13.21 -20.50 -0.43
N GLN A 113 -12.98 -19.19 -0.59
CA GLN A 113 -13.57 -18.16 0.24
C GLN A 113 -14.88 -17.68 -0.38
N LEU A 114 -15.90 -17.53 0.45
CA LEU A 114 -17.23 -17.18 -0.03
C LEU A 114 -17.82 -16.05 0.82
N TYR A 115 -18.30 -15.00 0.15
CA TYR A 115 -18.98 -13.87 0.78
C TYR A 115 -20.45 -13.82 0.42
N GLY A 116 -21.26 -13.37 1.38
CA GLY A 116 -22.60 -12.88 1.12
C GLY A 116 -22.62 -11.37 1.17
N MET A 117 -22.97 -10.70 0.07
CA MET A 117 -22.97 -9.24 -0.02
C MET A 117 -24.34 -8.72 -0.44
N GLY A 118 -24.89 -7.77 0.35
CA GLY A 118 -26.05 -6.98 -0.02
C GLY A 118 -25.69 -5.80 -0.91
N ASP A 119 -26.69 -4.99 -1.26
CA ASP A 119 -26.56 -3.91 -2.24
C ASP A 119 -25.43 -2.94 -1.93
N PHE A 120 -25.30 -2.50 -0.68
CA PHE A 120 -24.24 -1.58 -0.27
C PHE A 120 -22.84 -2.13 -0.62
N ALA A 121 -22.53 -3.36 -0.26
CA ALA A 121 -21.23 -3.95 -0.53
C ALA A 121 -21.01 -4.22 -2.02
N LEU A 122 -22.04 -4.70 -2.73
CA LEU A 122 -21.99 -4.94 -4.17
C LEU A 122 -21.72 -3.65 -4.97
N ASP A 123 -22.26 -2.51 -4.53
CA ASP A 123 -22.06 -1.22 -5.21
C ASP A 123 -20.62 -0.69 -5.07
N HIS A 124 -19.86 -1.22 -4.13
CA HIS A 124 -18.44 -0.86 -3.92
C HIS A 124 -17.46 -1.78 -4.66
N LEU A 125 -17.93 -2.79 -5.39
CA LEU A 125 -17.09 -3.67 -6.17
C LEU A 125 -16.72 -3.01 -7.52
N THR A 126 -15.52 -3.30 -8.00
CA THR A 126 -15.13 -2.91 -9.35
C THR A 126 -15.40 -4.06 -10.32
N VAL A 127 -16.33 -3.86 -11.25
CA VAL A 127 -16.65 -4.85 -12.27
C VAL A 127 -15.60 -4.80 -13.38
N LEU A 128 -14.95 -5.92 -13.64
CA LEU A 128 -13.99 -6.09 -14.73
C LEU A 128 -14.71 -6.56 -16.01
N GLU A 129 -15.63 -7.52 -15.86
CA GLU A 129 -16.40 -8.09 -16.96
C GLU A 129 -17.74 -8.61 -16.44
N GLY A 130 -18.78 -8.64 -17.28
CA GLY A 130 -20.08 -9.19 -16.96
C GLY A 130 -21.09 -8.20 -16.37
N ASP A 131 -22.09 -8.71 -15.68
CA ASP A 131 -23.18 -7.93 -15.09
C ASP A 131 -23.45 -8.34 -13.64
N LEU A 132 -22.97 -7.52 -12.70
CA LEU A 132 -23.14 -7.74 -11.26
C LEU A 132 -24.63 -7.67 -10.81
N ASN A 133 -25.50 -6.99 -11.59
CA ASN A 133 -26.92 -6.93 -11.24
C ASN A 133 -27.62 -8.28 -11.30
N LYS A 134 -27.10 -9.25 -12.05
CA LYS A 134 -27.62 -10.61 -12.04
C LYS A 134 -27.61 -11.24 -10.64
N LEU A 135 -26.66 -10.88 -9.79
CA LEU A 135 -26.64 -11.39 -8.41
C LEU A 135 -27.87 -10.94 -7.60
N ARG A 136 -28.50 -9.83 -7.98
CA ARG A 136 -29.69 -9.27 -7.34
C ARG A 136 -31.01 -9.86 -7.84
N GLU A 137 -30.96 -10.75 -8.84
CA GLU A 137 -32.15 -11.40 -9.38
C GLU A 137 -32.68 -12.49 -8.44
N ASP A 138 -33.94 -12.36 -8.04
CA ASP A 138 -34.61 -13.34 -7.16
C ASP A 138 -34.56 -14.76 -7.75
N GLY A 139 -34.01 -15.69 -6.98
CA GLY A 139 -33.95 -17.10 -7.36
C GLY A 139 -32.90 -17.45 -8.40
N GLY A 140 -32.10 -16.48 -8.85
CA GLY A 140 -30.94 -16.71 -9.69
C GLY A 140 -29.81 -17.40 -8.92
N ARG A 141 -29.11 -18.34 -9.58
CA ARG A 141 -27.90 -18.95 -9.04
C ARG A 141 -26.69 -18.37 -9.74
N TYR A 142 -26.38 -17.14 -9.36
CA TYR A 142 -25.29 -16.36 -9.91
C TYR A 142 -24.21 -16.14 -8.87
N VAL A 143 -22.95 -16.11 -9.34
CA VAL A 143 -21.79 -15.82 -8.51
C VAL A 143 -20.89 -14.82 -9.22
N ALA A 144 -20.20 -13.97 -8.47
CA ALA A 144 -19.08 -13.20 -8.98
C ALA A 144 -17.76 -13.84 -8.55
N ALA A 145 -16.81 -13.95 -9.49
CA ALA A 145 -15.45 -14.41 -9.21
C ALA A 145 -14.58 -13.19 -8.92
N VAL A 146 -13.79 -13.26 -7.83
CA VAL A 146 -12.96 -12.16 -7.37
C VAL A 146 -11.55 -12.33 -7.89
N TYR A 147 -11.10 -11.36 -8.66
CA TYR A 147 -9.74 -11.29 -9.19
C TYR A 147 -8.86 -10.42 -8.32
N SER A 148 -7.61 -10.80 -8.16
CA SER A 148 -6.63 -10.01 -7.42
C SER A 148 -6.42 -8.65 -8.08
N ASP A 149 -6.23 -7.62 -7.27
CA ASP A 149 -5.94 -6.27 -7.73
C ASP A 149 -4.65 -5.77 -7.08
N ASP A 150 -3.62 -5.55 -7.90
CA ASP A 150 -2.39 -4.90 -7.46
C ASP A 150 -2.57 -3.37 -7.53
N TYR A 151 -3.23 -2.82 -6.51
CA TYR A 151 -3.46 -1.37 -6.33
C TYR A 151 -4.02 -0.65 -7.58
N GLY A 152 -5.13 -1.16 -8.10
CA GLY A 152 -5.82 -0.62 -9.27
C GLY A 152 -5.32 -1.19 -10.61
N ASN A 153 -4.58 -2.31 -10.55
CA ASN A 153 -4.16 -3.08 -11.71
C ASN A 153 -4.63 -4.53 -11.56
N PRO A 154 -5.81 -4.88 -12.07
CA PRO A 154 -6.36 -6.22 -11.95
C PRO A 154 -5.46 -7.28 -12.60
N GLU A 155 -5.20 -8.36 -11.88
CA GLU A 155 -4.43 -9.51 -12.39
C GLU A 155 -5.40 -10.54 -13.00
N LEU A 156 -5.58 -10.51 -14.33
CA LEU A 156 -6.54 -11.34 -15.04
C LEU A 156 -6.22 -12.86 -15.02
N ASP A 157 -5.03 -13.23 -14.58
CA ASP A 157 -4.61 -14.62 -14.44
C ASP A 157 -4.68 -15.12 -12.99
N SER A 158 -5.21 -14.30 -12.07
CA SER A 158 -5.26 -14.60 -10.64
C SER A 158 -6.39 -15.54 -10.23
N HIS A 159 -7.32 -15.84 -11.12
CA HIS A 159 -8.48 -16.70 -10.86
C HIS A 159 -8.78 -17.60 -12.05
N TRP A 160 -9.25 -18.85 -11.82
CA TRP A 160 -9.55 -19.82 -12.88
C TRP A 160 -10.93 -19.60 -13.52
N ALA A 161 -11.95 -19.21 -12.74
CA ALA A 161 -13.31 -19.05 -13.23
C ALA A 161 -13.43 -17.91 -14.24
N ARG A 162 -14.19 -18.09 -15.30
CA ARG A 162 -14.41 -17.13 -16.38
C ARG A 162 -15.89 -16.78 -16.49
N LEU A 163 -16.18 -15.63 -17.10
CA LEU A 163 -17.54 -15.17 -17.32
C LEU A 163 -18.37 -16.21 -18.09
N GLY A 164 -19.53 -16.55 -17.54
CA GLY A 164 -20.46 -17.54 -18.11
C GLY A 164 -20.15 -19.00 -17.78
N ASP A 165 -19.08 -19.29 -17.06
CA ASP A 165 -18.81 -20.62 -16.58
C ASP A 165 -19.91 -21.07 -15.60
N ILE A 166 -20.24 -22.37 -15.65
CA ILE A 166 -21.04 -23.02 -14.58
C ILE A 166 -20.05 -23.68 -13.63
N ILE A 167 -19.97 -23.17 -12.43
CA ILE A 167 -19.06 -23.69 -11.40
C ILE A 167 -19.85 -24.42 -10.31
N THR A 168 -19.22 -25.39 -9.69
CA THR A 168 -19.77 -26.10 -8.53
C THR A 168 -19.04 -25.65 -7.27
N LEU A 169 -19.78 -25.15 -6.28
CA LEU A 169 -19.29 -24.94 -4.93
C LEU A 169 -19.85 -26.03 -4.01
N ARG A 170 -18.96 -26.68 -3.28
CA ARG A 170 -19.30 -27.73 -2.32
C ARG A 170 -19.34 -27.15 -0.91
N TYR A 171 -20.51 -27.17 -0.31
CA TYR A 171 -20.72 -26.81 1.10
C TYR A 171 -20.51 -28.06 1.95
N VAL A 172 -19.42 -28.06 2.72
CA VAL A 172 -19.02 -29.23 3.51
C VAL A 172 -19.63 -29.14 4.90
N GLU A 173 -20.37 -30.19 5.26
CA GLU A 173 -20.98 -30.36 6.60
C GLU A 173 -20.08 -31.20 7.51
N GLU A 174 -19.38 -32.20 6.95
CA GLU A 174 -18.50 -33.09 7.69
C GLU A 174 -17.28 -33.49 6.87
N MET A 175 -16.10 -33.39 7.47
CA MET A 175 -14.83 -33.83 6.92
C MET A 175 -14.37 -35.12 7.61
N ALA A 176 -13.71 -35.99 6.87
CA ALA A 176 -12.93 -37.09 7.42
C ALA A 176 -11.47 -37.01 6.93
N TYR A 177 -10.57 -37.41 7.79
CA TYR A 177 -9.13 -37.48 7.52
C TYR A 177 -8.75 -38.93 7.33
N VAL A 178 -8.61 -39.36 6.09
CA VAL A 178 -8.46 -40.76 5.71
C VAL A 178 -7.00 -41.09 5.48
N ASP A 179 -6.47 -42.05 6.20
CA ASP A 179 -5.16 -42.62 5.94
C ASP A 179 -5.18 -43.38 4.61
N PRO A 180 -4.42 -42.96 3.60
CA PRO A 180 -4.46 -43.58 2.25
C PRO A 180 -3.93 -45.01 2.22
N ASP A 181 -3.07 -45.40 3.18
CA ASP A 181 -2.45 -46.71 3.23
C ASP A 181 -3.36 -47.75 3.92
N THR A 182 -4.06 -47.36 4.96
CA THR A 182 -4.89 -48.26 5.79
C THR A 182 -6.40 -48.11 5.52
N GLY A 183 -6.83 -46.99 4.94
CA GLY A 183 -8.23 -46.65 4.72
C GLY A 183 -8.97 -46.28 6.02
N ILE A 184 -8.25 -46.08 7.12
CA ILE A 184 -8.88 -45.71 8.41
C ILE A 184 -9.24 -44.21 8.30
N ALA A 185 -10.50 -43.90 8.68
CA ALA A 185 -10.98 -42.51 8.71
C ALA A 185 -11.00 -41.99 10.16
N TYR A 186 -10.49 -40.77 10.34
CA TYR A 186 -10.50 -40.05 11.60
C TYR A 186 -11.40 -38.81 11.47
N SER A 187 -12.02 -38.41 12.59
CA SER A 187 -12.94 -37.26 12.60
C SER A 187 -12.22 -35.91 12.67
N SER A 188 -10.95 -35.91 13.09
CA SER A 188 -10.11 -34.73 13.20
C SER A 188 -8.69 -35.04 12.72
N ALA A 189 -8.00 -34.07 12.16
CA ALA A 189 -6.58 -34.19 11.83
C ALA A 189 -5.70 -34.48 13.08
N GLU A 190 -6.14 -34.03 14.25
CA GLU A 190 -5.45 -34.27 15.54
C GLU A 190 -5.53 -35.74 15.97
N ASP A 191 -6.56 -36.48 15.53
CA ASP A 191 -6.74 -37.90 15.84
C ASP A 191 -5.84 -38.79 14.97
N VAL A 192 -5.26 -38.24 13.88
CA VAL A 192 -4.34 -38.98 13.01
C VAL A 192 -3.04 -39.26 13.75
N PRO A 193 -2.54 -40.53 13.75
CA PRO A 193 -1.28 -40.84 14.41
C PRO A 193 -0.11 -40.00 13.91
N ALA A 194 0.74 -39.54 14.83
CA ALA A 194 1.90 -38.73 14.49
C ALA A 194 2.81 -39.44 13.45
N GLY A 195 3.01 -38.77 12.32
CA GLY A 195 3.82 -39.29 11.20
C GLY A 195 3.05 -40.16 10.19
N ALA A 196 1.73 -40.37 10.35
CA ALA A 196 0.90 -40.93 9.32
C ALA A 196 0.43 -39.85 8.33
N SER A 197 0.35 -40.21 7.05
CA SER A 197 -0.24 -39.34 6.01
C SER A 197 -1.76 -39.43 6.08
N TYR A 198 -2.47 -38.40 5.65
CA TYR A 198 -3.92 -38.44 5.49
C TYR A 198 -4.35 -37.59 4.28
N VAL A 199 -5.52 -37.91 3.76
CA VAL A 199 -6.24 -37.11 2.78
C VAL A 199 -7.51 -36.60 3.44
N ALA A 200 -7.69 -35.27 3.44
CA ALA A 200 -8.92 -34.66 3.93
C ALA A 200 -10.03 -34.84 2.88
N ARG A 201 -11.14 -35.46 3.24
CA ARG A 201 -12.28 -35.73 2.35
C ARG A 201 -13.58 -35.23 2.93
N ALA A 202 -14.38 -34.60 2.10
CA ALA A 202 -15.75 -34.26 2.45
C ALA A 202 -16.61 -35.53 2.42
N VAL A 203 -17.16 -35.94 3.59
CA VAL A 203 -18.02 -37.13 3.72
C VAL A 203 -19.50 -36.81 3.77
N LYS A 204 -19.82 -35.60 4.20
CA LYS A 204 -21.19 -35.07 4.13
C LYS A 204 -21.12 -33.64 3.58
N TYR A 205 -21.79 -33.43 2.46
CA TYR A 205 -21.72 -32.18 1.73
C TYR A 205 -22.92 -31.96 0.83
N ARG A 206 -23.05 -30.75 0.31
CA ARG A 206 -24.03 -30.37 -0.68
C ARG A 206 -23.34 -29.58 -1.79
N ASP A 207 -23.46 -30.07 -3.01
CA ASP A 207 -22.94 -29.40 -4.19
C ASP A 207 -24.01 -28.47 -4.76
N VAL A 208 -23.62 -27.24 -5.12
CA VAL A 208 -24.48 -26.23 -5.72
C VAL A 208 -23.78 -25.63 -6.93
N GLU A 209 -24.51 -25.58 -8.05
CA GLU A 209 -24.03 -24.97 -9.29
C GLU A 209 -24.42 -23.50 -9.37
N TYR A 210 -23.48 -22.67 -9.84
CA TYR A 210 -23.68 -21.23 -10.08
C TYR A 210 -23.13 -20.85 -11.45
N GLU A 211 -23.82 -19.90 -12.13
CA GLU A 211 -23.27 -19.22 -13.30
C GLU A 211 -22.40 -18.06 -12.85
N VAL A 212 -21.18 -17.95 -13.37
CA VAL A 212 -20.30 -16.79 -13.15
C VAL A 212 -20.85 -15.60 -13.94
N ALA A 213 -21.55 -14.70 -13.26
CA ALA A 213 -22.25 -13.58 -13.86
C ALA A 213 -21.37 -12.33 -13.99
N ALA A 214 -20.35 -12.21 -13.15
CA ALA A 214 -19.42 -11.10 -13.17
C ALA A 214 -18.01 -11.51 -12.70
N LEU A 215 -17.01 -10.84 -13.25
CA LEU A 215 -15.63 -10.85 -12.77
C LEU A 215 -15.40 -9.51 -12.09
N VAL A 216 -14.92 -9.52 -10.85
CA VAL A 216 -14.82 -8.31 -10.02
C VAL A 216 -13.49 -8.23 -9.30
N THR A 217 -13.12 -7.03 -8.85
CA THR A 217 -12.17 -6.85 -7.76
C THR A 217 -12.89 -6.31 -6.54
N VAL A 218 -12.42 -6.72 -5.37
CA VAL A 218 -12.96 -6.34 -4.07
C VAL A 218 -12.01 -5.37 -3.40
N PRO A 219 -12.49 -4.25 -2.83
CA PRO A 219 -11.66 -3.42 -1.97
C PRO A 219 -11.01 -4.26 -0.86
N SER A 220 -9.74 -4.03 -0.58
CA SER A 220 -8.98 -4.83 0.40
C SER A 220 -9.63 -4.91 1.78
N ALA A 221 -10.40 -3.88 2.12
CA ALA A 221 -11.14 -3.83 3.37
C ALA A 221 -12.33 -4.79 3.45
N PHE A 222 -12.87 -5.23 2.31
CA PHE A 222 -14.01 -6.17 2.24
C PHE A 222 -13.55 -7.61 1.95
N SER A 223 -12.28 -7.83 1.66
CA SER A 223 -11.73 -9.14 1.33
C SER A 223 -11.29 -9.90 2.57
N TYR A 224 -11.30 -11.23 2.50
CA TYR A 224 -10.57 -12.05 3.47
C TYR A 224 -9.08 -11.70 3.42
N ARG A 225 -8.50 -11.41 4.56
CA ARG A 225 -7.05 -11.14 4.65
C ARG A 225 -6.22 -12.42 4.73
N TYR A 226 -6.84 -13.55 4.46
CA TYR A 226 -6.23 -14.86 4.39
C TYR A 226 -5.79 -15.16 2.96
N TYR A 227 -4.51 -15.41 2.76
CA TYR A 227 -3.94 -15.67 1.45
C TYR A 227 -4.12 -17.12 1.01
N GLY A 228 -4.37 -17.33 -0.29
CA GLY A 228 -4.21 -18.61 -0.96
C GLY A 228 -5.49 -19.39 -1.21
N ALA A 229 -6.65 -18.75 -1.21
CA ALA A 229 -7.89 -19.35 -1.69
C ALA A 229 -8.57 -18.41 -2.68
N ASP A 230 -9.22 -18.98 -3.68
CA ASP A 230 -10.04 -18.22 -4.61
C ASP A 230 -11.28 -17.69 -3.91
N GLU A 231 -11.71 -16.49 -4.28
CA GLU A 231 -12.79 -15.78 -3.62
C GLU A 231 -14.01 -15.67 -4.54
N PHE A 232 -15.19 -15.90 -3.98
CA PHE A 232 -16.45 -15.81 -4.67
C PHE A 232 -17.46 -14.99 -3.86
N ILE A 233 -18.34 -14.28 -4.58
CA ILE A 233 -19.38 -13.45 -3.97
C ILE A 233 -20.76 -13.94 -4.44
N LEU A 234 -21.63 -14.18 -3.48
CA LEU A 234 -23.07 -14.36 -3.68
C LEU A 234 -23.84 -13.14 -3.20
N ASN A 235 -25.06 -12.97 -3.67
CA ASN A 235 -26.01 -12.10 -2.99
C ASN A 235 -26.24 -12.62 -1.55
N ASP A 236 -26.47 -11.72 -0.60
CA ASP A 236 -26.64 -12.04 0.82
C ASP A 236 -27.71 -13.09 1.10
N GLN A 237 -28.86 -13.02 0.44
CA GLN A 237 -29.95 -13.97 0.62
C GLN A 237 -29.59 -15.37 0.09
N THR A 238 -28.97 -15.43 -1.09
CA THR A 238 -28.49 -16.69 -1.67
C THR A 238 -27.41 -17.30 -0.80
N PHE A 239 -26.49 -16.45 -0.28
CA PHE A 239 -25.45 -16.88 0.63
C PHE A 239 -26.03 -17.51 1.90
N MET A 240 -26.93 -16.81 2.61
CA MET A 240 -27.54 -17.34 3.82
C MET A 240 -28.33 -18.64 3.58
N GLN A 241 -29.05 -18.72 2.45
CA GLN A 241 -29.80 -19.93 2.09
C GLN A 241 -28.85 -21.10 1.80
N ASP A 242 -27.75 -20.88 1.06
CA ASP A 242 -26.89 -21.95 0.58
C ASP A 242 -25.77 -22.29 1.58
N SER A 243 -25.22 -21.35 2.32
CA SER A 243 -24.22 -21.62 3.35
C SER A 243 -24.80 -22.08 4.68
N GLY A 244 -26.08 -21.73 4.96
CA GLY A 244 -26.73 -22.03 6.23
C GLY A 244 -26.25 -21.17 7.41
N THR A 245 -25.50 -20.07 7.14
CA THR A 245 -25.04 -19.14 8.17
C THR A 245 -25.46 -17.71 7.82
N ASP A 246 -25.72 -16.92 8.86
CA ASP A 246 -25.97 -15.48 8.80
C ASP A 246 -24.89 -14.69 9.60
N SER A 247 -23.72 -15.30 9.79
CA SER A 247 -22.63 -14.69 10.55
C SER A 247 -22.04 -13.50 9.80
N VAL A 248 -22.19 -12.32 10.39
CA VAL A 248 -21.69 -11.05 9.85
C VAL A 248 -20.19 -10.96 10.10
N MET A 249 -19.40 -10.92 9.02
CA MET A 249 -17.96 -10.78 9.09
C MET A 249 -17.54 -9.31 9.17
N TYR A 250 -18.14 -8.45 8.34
CA TYR A 250 -17.90 -7.01 8.34
C TYR A 250 -19.22 -6.24 8.41
N TYR A 251 -19.20 -5.13 9.14
CA TYR A 251 -20.22 -4.09 9.06
C TYR A 251 -19.56 -2.82 8.51
N ALA A 252 -19.93 -2.43 7.31
CA ALA A 252 -19.37 -1.29 6.60
C ALA A 252 -20.45 -0.21 6.43
N PHE A 253 -20.08 1.07 6.65
CA PHE A 253 -21.05 2.16 6.55
C PHE A 253 -20.40 3.52 6.29
N ASP A 254 -21.19 4.42 5.72
CA ASP A 254 -20.85 5.80 5.48
C ASP A 254 -21.62 6.72 6.44
N THR A 255 -21.02 7.86 6.74
CA THR A 255 -21.59 8.87 7.65
C THR A 255 -21.68 10.22 6.96
N THR A 256 -22.46 11.14 7.57
CA THR A 256 -22.37 12.56 7.19
C THR A 256 -21.04 13.14 7.66
N ASP A 257 -20.54 14.19 6.97
CA ASP A 257 -19.30 14.88 7.35
C ASP A 257 -19.32 15.39 8.80
N GLU A 258 -20.49 15.84 9.28
CA GLU A 258 -20.69 16.36 10.64
C GLU A 258 -20.61 15.24 11.70
N ALA A 259 -21.08 14.04 11.38
CA ALA A 259 -21.10 12.90 12.30
C ALA A 259 -19.78 12.12 12.31
N ASN A 260 -18.99 12.18 11.23
CA ASN A 260 -17.80 11.36 11.01
C ASN A 260 -16.81 11.45 12.21
N GLY A 261 -16.45 12.65 12.65
CA GLY A 261 -15.53 12.81 13.78
C GLY A 261 -16.08 12.39 15.15
N ALA A 262 -17.41 12.33 15.32
CA ALA A 262 -18.04 11.79 16.53
C ALA A 262 -18.07 10.26 16.50
N MET A 263 -18.37 9.68 15.35
CA MET A 263 -18.32 8.23 15.11
C MET A 263 -16.92 7.68 15.31
N GLU A 264 -15.88 8.35 14.77
CA GLU A 264 -14.48 8.00 14.97
C GLU A 264 -14.11 7.87 16.46
N LYS A 265 -14.50 8.86 17.25
CA LYS A 265 -14.25 8.85 18.70
C LYS A 265 -15.03 7.77 19.43
N PHE A 266 -16.28 7.53 19.01
CA PHE A 266 -17.11 6.49 19.59
C PHE A 266 -16.49 5.12 19.32
N LEU A 267 -16.13 4.82 18.08
CA LEU A 267 -15.54 3.53 17.72
C LEU A 267 -14.19 3.31 18.41
N ALA A 268 -13.33 4.33 18.47
CA ALA A 268 -12.06 4.25 19.18
C ALA A 268 -12.25 3.91 20.68
N ASP A 269 -13.18 4.58 21.36
CA ASP A 269 -13.49 4.26 22.77
C ASP A 269 -14.17 2.89 22.90
N TYR A 270 -15.06 2.55 21.98
CA TYR A 270 -15.81 1.32 22.00
C TYR A 270 -14.89 0.09 21.87
N THR A 271 -13.99 0.12 20.89
CA THR A 271 -13.07 -0.99 20.62
C THR A 271 -11.92 -1.06 21.64
N GLU A 272 -11.49 0.07 22.20
CA GLU A 272 -10.42 0.06 23.20
C GLU A 272 -10.92 -0.29 24.61
N ASN A 273 -12.10 0.24 25.02
CA ASN A 273 -12.51 0.22 26.42
C ASN A 273 -13.80 -0.57 26.70
N VAL A 274 -14.71 -0.72 25.72
CA VAL A 274 -16.02 -1.36 25.92
C VAL A 274 -16.05 -2.77 25.41
N ASN A 275 -15.63 -2.97 24.15
CA ASN A 275 -15.67 -4.29 23.51
C ASN A 275 -14.42 -4.56 22.66
N PRO A 276 -13.29 -4.89 23.28
CA PRO A 276 -12.00 -5.07 22.57
C PRO A 276 -11.92 -6.35 21.72
N GLN A 277 -13.00 -7.14 21.66
CA GLN A 277 -13.09 -8.21 20.67
C GLN A 277 -13.19 -7.66 19.25
N PHE A 278 -13.81 -6.50 19.08
CA PHE A 278 -13.94 -5.85 17.78
C PHE A 278 -12.94 -4.72 17.61
N ASP A 279 -12.62 -4.43 16.35
CA ASP A 279 -11.80 -3.29 15.95
C ASP A 279 -12.47 -2.62 14.75
N TYR A 280 -11.93 -1.49 14.32
CA TYR A 280 -12.47 -0.77 13.18
C TYR A 280 -11.35 -0.20 12.30
N GLU A 281 -11.66 -0.01 11.05
CA GLU A 281 -10.87 0.79 10.11
C GLU A 281 -11.70 1.97 9.61
N SER A 282 -11.04 3.10 9.38
CA SER A 282 -11.70 4.30 8.85
C SER A 282 -10.80 5.03 7.86
N LYS A 283 -11.41 5.82 6.99
CA LYS A 283 -10.66 6.75 6.11
C LYS A 283 -9.76 7.68 6.91
N ALA A 284 -10.17 8.07 8.12
CA ALA A 284 -9.40 8.95 8.99
C ALA A 284 -8.14 8.26 9.54
N LEU A 285 -8.22 6.99 9.93
CA LEU A 285 -7.06 6.19 10.35
C LEU A 285 -6.03 6.08 9.22
N TYR A 286 -6.45 5.70 8.02
CA TYR A 286 -5.57 5.61 6.86
C TYR A 286 -4.96 6.95 6.47
N ALA A 287 -5.73 8.05 6.55
CA ALA A 287 -5.21 9.40 6.33
C ALA A 287 -4.14 9.77 7.38
N SER A 288 -4.35 9.41 8.65
CA SER A 288 -3.39 9.61 9.73
C SER A 288 -2.10 8.81 9.53
N GLU A 289 -2.21 7.55 9.14
CA GLU A 289 -1.06 6.69 8.80
C GLU A 289 -0.25 7.27 7.64
N PHE A 290 -0.95 7.70 6.59
CA PHE A 290 -0.33 8.36 5.43
C PHE A 290 0.45 9.61 5.83
N GLU A 291 -0.14 10.51 6.65
CA GLU A 291 0.55 11.71 7.13
C GLU A 291 1.73 11.37 8.05
N GLY A 292 1.63 10.33 8.87
CA GLY A 292 2.73 9.79 9.68
C GLY A 292 3.90 9.33 8.80
N MET A 293 3.62 8.51 7.80
CA MET A 293 4.60 8.04 6.82
C MET A 293 5.22 9.20 6.03
N ARG A 294 4.40 10.13 5.53
CA ARG A 294 4.84 11.33 4.82
C ARG A 294 5.76 12.19 5.68
N SER A 295 5.41 12.41 6.94
CA SER A 295 6.21 13.18 7.89
C SER A 295 7.57 12.53 8.16
N MET A 296 7.62 11.19 8.27
CA MET A 296 8.85 10.43 8.42
C MET A 296 9.76 10.62 7.19
N PHE A 297 9.23 10.50 5.97
CA PHE A 297 10.00 10.73 4.75
C PHE A 297 10.47 12.17 4.64
N GLN A 298 9.66 13.15 5.05
CA GLN A 298 10.06 14.57 5.07
C GLN A 298 11.20 14.81 6.06
N LEU A 299 11.12 14.25 7.25
CA LEU A 299 12.17 14.40 8.27
C LEU A 299 13.48 13.76 7.82
N CYS A 300 13.46 12.49 7.43
CA CYS A 300 14.66 11.76 7.01
C CYS A 300 15.27 12.37 5.74
N GLY A 301 14.46 12.65 4.75
CA GLY A 301 14.88 13.26 3.50
C GLY A 301 15.38 14.68 3.69
N GLY A 302 14.74 15.47 4.55
CA GLY A 302 15.17 16.82 4.92
C GLY A 302 16.51 16.81 5.64
N ALA A 303 16.71 15.91 6.60
CA ALA A 303 17.98 15.76 7.32
C ALA A 303 19.13 15.40 6.38
N LEU A 304 18.91 14.41 5.49
CA LEU A 304 19.90 14.01 4.49
C LEU A 304 20.24 15.17 3.53
N SER A 305 19.21 15.87 3.05
CA SER A 305 19.39 17.04 2.17
C SER A 305 20.14 18.17 2.86
N PHE A 306 19.88 18.41 4.14
CA PHE A 306 20.61 19.39 4.94
C PHE A 306 22.11 19.05 5.04
N ILE A 307 22.44 17.78 5.35
CA ILE A 307 23.83 17.32 5.45
C ILE A 307 24.55 17.49 4.11
N VAL A 308 23.95 17.03 3.01
CA VAL A 308 24.53 17.18 1.66
C VAL A 308 24.67 18.66 1.29
N GLY A 309 23.67 19.48 1.62
CA GLY A 309 23.73 20.93 1.43
C GLY A 309 24.87 21.59 2.20
N LEU A 310 25.07 21.21 3.47
CA LEU A 310 26.18 21.70 4.29
C LEU A 310 27.53 21.35 3.68
N VAL A 311 27.73 20.10 3.23
CA VAL A 311 28.96 19.68 2.52
C VAL A 311 29.14 20.47 1.25
N GLY A 312 28.07 20.74 0.49
CA GLY A 312 28.12 21.59 -0.71
C GLY A 312 28.56 23.01 -0.40
N VAL A 313 28.04 23.63 0.66
CA VAL A 313 28.46 24.99 1.12
C VAL A 313 29.93 25.01 1.55
N LEU A 314 30.39 24.00 2.29
CA LEU A 314 31.78 23.88 2.70
C LEU A 314 32.72 23.72 1.49
N ASN A 315 32.36 22.92 0.52
CA ASN A 315 33.13 22.75 -0.72
C ASN A 315 33.16 24.06 -1.53
N PHE A 316 32.04 24.78 -1.64
CA PHE A 316 31.98 26.07 -2.28
C PHE A 316 32.90 27.10 -1.57
N PHE A 317 32.86 27.15 -0.23
CA PHE A 317 33.74 28.00 0.56
C PHE A 317 35.24 27.69 0.30
N ASN A 318 35.59 26.39 0.34
CA ASN A 318 36.97 25.96 0.08
C ASN A 318 37.44 26.31 -1.35
N ALA A 319 36.58 26.14 -2.36
CA ALA A 319 36.91 26.49 -3.74
C ALA A 319 37.21 28.00 -3.89
N ILE A 320 36.35 28.85 -3.32
CA ILE A 320 36.54 30.31 -3.32
C ILE A 320 37.80 30.71 -2.53
N LEU A 321 37.99 30.14 -1.33
CA LEU A 321 39.14 30.39 -0.48
C LEU A 321 40.45 30.05 -1.23
N THR A 322 40.54 28.84 -1.76
CA THR A 322 41.73 28.39 -2.51
C THR A 322 41.97 29.24 -3.76
N GLY A 323 40.92 29.57 -4.53
CA GLY A 323 40.98 30.41 -5.70
C GLY A 323 41.52 31.83 -5.38
N ILE A 324 41.07 32.43 -4.26
CA ILE A 324 41.55 33.75 -3.83
C ILE A 324 43.00 33.68 -3.32
N ILE A 325 43.35 32.66 -2.53
CA ILE A 325 44.69 32.49 -1.97
C ILE A 325 45.71 32.25 -3.12
N ALA A 326 45.40 31.33 -4.02
CA ALA A 326 46.27 31.02 -5.17
C ALA A 326 46.55 32.24 -6.06
N ARG A 327 45.60 33.16 -6.17
CA ARG A 327 45.70 34.37 -7.01
C ARG A 327 46.07 35.63 -6.22
N LYS A 328 46.51 35.50 -4.96
CA LYS A 328 46.83 36.60 -4.05
C LYS A 328 47.87 37.57 -4.66
N ARG A 329 48.87 37.03 -5.35
CA ARG A 329 49.90 37.78 -6.02
C ARG A 329 49.36 38.55 -7.23
N GLU A 330 48.50 37.92 -8.05
CA GLU A 330 47.85 38.60 -9.18
C GLU A 330 47.02 39.80 -8.70
N PHE A 331 46.28 39.65 -7.61
CA PHE A 331 45.51 40.76 -7.01
C PHE A 331 46.39 41.87 -6.49
N ALA A 332 47.58 41.56 -5.93
CA ALA A 332 48.57 42.59 -5.51
C ALA A 332 49.13 43.35 -6.72
N VAL A 333 49.43 42.67 -7.83
CA VAL A 333 49.84 43.29 -9.07
C VAL A 333 48.78 44.24 -9.63
N LEU A 334 47.49 43.76 -9.69
CA LEU A 334 46.37 44.60 -10.15
C LEU A 334 46.19 45.85 -9.29
N GLN A 335 46.38 45.76 -7.98
CA GLN A 335 46.31 46.89 -7.07
C GLN A 335 47.49 47.83 -7.24
N SER A 336 48.67 47.30 -7.58
CA SER A 336 49.89 48.13 -7.87
C SER A 336 49.74 48.94 -9.15
N ILE A 337 48.96 48.47 -10.13
CA ILE A 337 48.66 49.16 -11.40
C ILE A 337 47.53 50.19 -11.24
N GLY A 338 46.88 50.27 -10.03
CA GLY A 338 45.90 51.29 -9.73
C GLY A 338 44.46 50.72 -9.48
N MET A 339 44.26 49.39 -9.43
CA MET A 339 42.96 48.81 -9.06
C MET A 339 42.63 49.13 -7.61
N THR A 340 41.47 49.71 -7.36
CA THR A 340 41.04 50.02 -6.00
C THR A 340 40.51 48.72 -5.28
N GLY A 341 40.65 48.71 -3.95
CA GLY A 341 40.09 47.60 -3.15
C GLY A 341 38.59 47.39 -3.35
N LYS A 342 37.85 48.42 -3.73
CA LYS A 342 36.41 48.32 -4.05
C LYS A 342 36.19 47.58 -5.36
N GLN A 343 36.97 47.87 -6.39
CA GLN A 343 36.93 47.18 -7.69
C GLN A 343 37.30 45.71 -7.54
N LEU A 344 38.33 45.38 -6.75
CA LEU A 344 38.71 43.99 -6.49
C LEU A 344 37.63 43.22 -5.77
N LYS A 345 37.00 43.82 -4.74
CA LYS A 345 35.83 43.18 -4.07
C LYS A 345 34.70 42.91 -5.04
N THR A 346 34.36 43.89 -5.88
CA THR A 346 33.28 43.74 -6.87
C THR A 346 33.61 42.62 -7.86
N MET A 347 34.84 42.51 -8.32
CA MET A 347 35.30 41.44 -9.21
C MET A 347 35.12 40.05 -8.55
N LEU A 348 35.53 39.90 -7.29
CA LEU A 348 35.39 38.65 -6.55
C LEU A 348 33.93 38.29 -6.29
N VAL A 349 33.06 39.27 -6.04
CA VAL A 349 31.62 39.04 -5.91
C VAL A 349 31.00 38.56 -7.23
N TYR A 350 31.38 39.16 -8.37
CA TYR A 350 30.91 38.68 -9.67
C TYR A 350 31.38 37.25 -9.95
N GLU A 351 32.65 36.95 -9.62
CA GLU A 351 33.19 35.60 -9.75
C GLU A 351 32.39 34.58 -8.89
N GLY A 352 32.15 34.91 -7.63
CA GLY A 352 31.33 34.09 -6.73
C GLY A 352 29.86 33.89 -7.19
N LEU A 353 29.27 34.97 -7.73
CA LEU A 353 27.91 34.89 -8.31
C LEU A 353 27.88 34.01 -9.57
N LEU A 354 28.91 34.12 -10.46
CA LEU A 354 28.99 33.28 -11.64
C LEU A 354 29.09 31.78 -11.26
N TYR A 355 29.89 31.44 -10.24
CA TYR A 355 29.96 30.08 -9.73
C TYR A 355 28.63 29.63 -9.15
N ALA A 356 27.96 30.44 -8.32
CA ALA A 356 26.70 30.13 -7.71
C ALA A 356 25.56 29.94 -8.74
N LEU A 357 25.47 30.86 -9.70
CA LEU A 357 24.46 30.81 -10.78
C LEU A 357 24.73 29.65 -11.75
N GLY A 358 26.02 29.42 -12.08
CA GLY A 358 26.41 28.27 -12.90
C GLY A 358 26.04 26.95 -12.26
N ALA A 359 26.36 26.79 -10.96
CA ALA A 359 25.98 25.60 -10.20
C ALA A 359 24.44 25.41 -10.12
N ALA A 360 23.69 26.49 -9.87
CA ALA A 360 22.25 26.48 -9.85
C ALA A 360 21.67 26.10 -11.23
N GLY A 361 22.19 26.65 -12.32
CA GLY A 361 21.77 26.33 -13.68
C GLY A 361 22.03 24.86 -14.05
N ILE A 362 23.24 24.36 -13.77
CA ILE A 362 23.58 22.96 -13.99
C ILE A 362 22.66 22.03 -13.13
N SER A 363 22.46 22.38 -11.86
CA SER A 363 21.58 21.64 -10.98
C SER A 363 20.15 21.58 -11.50
N LEU A 364 19.62 22.66 -12.04
CA LEU A 364 18.29 22.71 -12.67
C LEU A 364 18.22 21.78 -13.88
N VAL A 365 19.20 21.85 -14.78
CA VAL A 365 19.25 20.99 -15.96
C VAL A 365 19.34 19.51 -15.58
N LEU A 366 20.20 19.16 -14.62
CA LEU A 366 20.30 17.79 -14.12
C LEU A 366 18.99 17.31 -13.46
N THR A 367 18.32 18.18 -12.72
CA THR A 367 17.01 17.85 -12.11
C THR A 367 15.94 17.59 -13.17
N LEU A 368 15.90 18.36 -14.26
CA LEU A 368 14.95 18.18 -15.35
C LEU A 368 15.21 16.88 -16.14
N ILE A 369 16.48 16.48 -16.29
CA ILE A 369 16.85 15.26 -17.03
C ILE A 369 16.69 14.02 -16.17
N PHE A 370 17.27 14.01 -14.96
CA PHE A 370 17.31 12.82 -14.10
C PHE A 370 16.10 12.70 -13.16
N GLY A 371 15.39 13.80 -12.90
CA GLY A 371 14.19 13.79 -12.06
C GLY A 371 13.17 12.76 -12.49
N PRO A 372 12.67 12.77 -13.75
CA PRO A 372 11.68 11.82 -14.22
C PRO A 372 12.14 10.36 -14.09
N VAL A 373 13.44 10.08 -14.32
CA VAL A 373 14.00 8.72 -14.23
C VAL A 373 14.03 8.25 -12.77
N ALA A 374 14.55 9.09 -11.87
CA ALA A 374 14.60 8.77 -10.43
C ALA A 374 13.19 8.59 -9.83
N PHE A 375 12.26 9.44 -10.25
CA PHE A 375 10.88 9.36 -9.77
C PHE A 375 10.10 8.18 -10.36
N LYS A 376 10.42 7.73 -11.56
CA LYS A 376 9.86 6.48 -12.08
C LYS A 376 10.28 5.28 -11.23
N ALA A 377 11.54 5.25 -10.77
CA ALA A 377 12.02 4.21 -9.88
C ALA A 377 11.33 4.28 -8.49
N VAL A 378 11.08 5.48 -7.95
CA VAL A 378 10.31 5.64 -6.70
C VAL A 378 8.85 5.26 -6.90
N GLY A 379 8.23 5.64 -8.01
CA GLY A 379 6.85 5.30 -8.33
C GLY A 379 6.60 3.80 -8.50
N SER A 380 7.64 3.03 -8.87
CA SER A 380 7.53 1.56 -8.88
C SER A 380 7.62 0.93 -7.47
N MET A 381 8.02 1.68 -6.45
CA MET A 381 8.07 1.23 -5.05
C MET A 381 6.82 1.64 -4.26
N PHE A 382 6.13 2.69 -4.69
CA PHE A 382 4.96 3.24 -4.00
C PHE A 382 3.85 3.51 -5.02
N TRP A 383 2.85 2.64 -5.06
CA TRP A 383 1.71 2.70 -5.99
C TRP A 383 0.89 4.01 -5.89
N PHE A 384 0.87 4.64 -4.71
CA PHE A 384 0.20 5.93 -4.45
C PHE A 384 1.07 7.15 -4.80
N PHE A 385 2.23 6.96 -5.45
CA PHE A 385 3.11 8.04 -5.84
C PHE A 385 2.78 8.55 -7.26
N THR A 386 2.54 9.84 -7.38
CA THR A 386 2.34 10.52 -8.66
C THR A 386 3.46 11.55 -8.86
N TYR A 387 4.21 11.44 -9.96
CA TYR A 387 5.25 12.42 -10.26
C TYR A 387 4.65 13.79 -10.57
N ARG A 388 4.99 14.79 -9.75
CA ARG A 388 4.67 16.21 -9.99
C ARG A 388 5.95 17.02 -9.97
N LEU A 389 6.31 17.62 -11.12
CA LEU A 389 7.47 18.54 -11.16
C LEU A 389 7.12 19.83 -10.42
N THR A 390 7.78 20.10 -9.29
CA THR A 390 7.65 21.36 -8.56
C THR A 390 8.99 22.07 -8.57
N LEU A 391 8.99 23.37 -8.91
CA LEU A 391 10.18 24.23 -8.89
C LEU A 391 10.35 24.96 -7.55
N THR A 392 9.44 24.79 -6.62
CA THR A 392 9.44 25.44 -5.29
C THR A 392 10.77 25.27 -4.53
N PRO A 393 11.36 24.05 -4.42
CA PRO A 393 12.64 23.88 -3.73
C PRO A 393 13.79 24.63 -4.42
N PHE A 394 13.79 24.66 -5.75
CA PHE A 394 14.77 25.44 -6.51
C PHE A 394 14.64 26.93 -6.24
N LEU A 395 13.43 27.47 -6.23
CA LEU A 395 13.15 28.88 -5.95
C LEU A 395 13.54 29.31 -4.53
N ILE A 396 13.52 28.38 -3.57
CA ILE A 396 13.99 28.62 -2.18
C ILE A 396 15.51 28.59 -2.10
N VAL A 397 16.14 27.60 -2.74
CA VAL A 397 17.59 27.34 -2.60
C VAL A 397 18.43 28.28 -3.47
N ALA A 398 18.00 28.64 -4.67
CA ALA A 398 18.75 29.50 -5.58
C ALA A 398 19.10 30.88 -4.99
N PRO A 399 18.20 31.63 -4.33
CA PRO A 399 18.53 32.88 -3.63
C PRO A 399 19.56 32.67 -2.52
N VAL A 400 19.50 31.57 -1.77
CA VAL A 400 20.47 31.25 -0.71
C VAL A 400 21.88 31.05 -1.34
N PHE A 401 21.95 30.30 -2.44
CA PHE A 401 23.22 30.14 -3.17
C PHE A 401 23.76 31.47 -3.74
N ALA A 402 22.89 32.31 -4.29
CA ALA A 402 23.27 33.65 -4.74
C ALA A 402 23.81 34.51 -3.59
N LEU A 403 23.18 34.47 -2.42
CA LEU A 403 23.63 35.15 -1.22
C LEU A 403 25.02 34.65 -0.77
N LEU A 404 25.22 33.33 -0.75
CA LEU A 404 26.54 32.73 -0.47
C LEU A 404 27.58 33.14 -1.50
N GLY A 405 27.24 33.25 -2.79
CA GLY A 405 28.10 33.78 -3.87
C GLY A 405 28.59 35.21 -3.63
N VAL A 406 27.86 35.98 -2.85
CA VAL A 406 28.26 37.34 -2.43
C VAL A 406 29.03 37.30 -1.10
N LEU A 407 28.49 36.64 -0.09
CA LEU A 407 29.03 36.69 1.27
C LEU A 407 30.39 35.98 1.42
N VAL A 408 30.54 34.81 0.77
CA VAL A 408 31.77 34.01 0.91
C VAL A 408 33.00 34.75 0.34
N PRO A 409 32.99 35.27 -0.93
CA PRO A 409 34.13 36.06 -1.45
C PRO A 409 34.47 37.27 -0.60
N LEU A 410 33.45 37.98 -0.07
CA LEU A 410 33.65 39.11 0.80
C LEU A 410 34.30 38.75 2.14
N ALA A 411 33.89 37.65 2.74
CA ALA A 411 34.45 37.13 3.99
C ALA A 411 35.92 36.72 3.80
N VAL A 412 36.19 35.95 2.74
CA VAL A 412 37.54 35.50 2.39
C VAL A 412 38.44 36.69 2.06
N TYR A 413 37.97 37.66 1.25
CA TYR A 413 38.72 38.87 0.94
C TYR A 413 39.10 39.63 2.21
N ARG A 414 38.18 39.83 3.16
CA ARG A 414 38.47 40.49 4.46
C ARG A 414 39.57 39.77 5.23
N SER A 415 39.63 38.45 5.19
CA SER A 415 40.69 37.67 5.84
C SER A 415 42.04 37.84 5.17
N VAL A 416 42.08 37.77 3.84
CA VAL A 416 43.33 37.87 3.04
C VAL A 416 43.84 39.30 2.96
N SER A 417 42.95 40.32 2.99
CA SER A 417 43.36 41.74 2.84
C SER A 417 43.97 42.35 4.10
N LYS A 418 44.12 41.63 5.20
CA LYS A 418 44.81 42.11 6.40
C LYS A 418 46.33 42.31 6.19
N ALA A 419 46.97 41.60 5.26
CA ALA A 419 48.34 41.78 4.91
C ALA A 419 48.51 42.98 3.91
N THR A 420 49.56 43.75 4.05
CA THR A 420 49.83 44.88 3.18
C THR A 420 50.17 44.44 1.72
N ILE A 421 49.98 45.31 0.73
CA ILE A 421 50.31 44.99 -0.69
C ILE A 421 51.74 44.53 -0.85
N VAL A 422 52.66 45.15 -0.12
CA VAL A 422 54.11 44.84 -0.15
C VAL A 422 54.39 43.44 0.44
N GLU A 423 53.74 43.09 1.55
CA GLU A 423 53.82 41.74 2.13
C GLU A 423 53.28 40.64 1.19
N ARG A 424 52.18 40.93 0.50
CA ARG A 424 51.59 40.00 -0.47
C ARG A 424 52.43 39.81 -1.74
N LEU A 425 53.26 40.82 -2.13
CA LEU A 425 54.19 40.71 -3.24
C LEU A 425 55.45 39.97 -2.83
N ARG A 426 55.85 40.01 -1.54
CA ARG A 426 57.06 39.43 -0.98
C ARG A 426 56.93 37.99 -0.52
N GLU A 427 55.69 37.46 -0.34
CA GLU A 427 55.48 36.04 -0.04
C GLU A 427 56.04 35.22 -1.21
N VAL A 428 57.17 34.59 -0.95
CA VAL A 428 57.76 33.54 -1.80
C VAL A 428 57.06 32.27 -1.48
N ASP A 429 56.73 31.45 -2.48
CA ASP A 429 56.04 30.17 -2.38
C ASP A 429 56.59 29.27 -1.32
#